data_cdc834820bb233bf51850c53d2591806
#
_entry.id   cdc834820bb233bf51850c53d2591806
#
_cell.length_a   1.000
_cell.length_b   1.000
_cell.length_c   1.000
_cell.angle_alpha   90.00
_cell.angle_beta   90.00
_cell.angle_gamma   90.00
#
_symmetry.space_group_name_H-M   'P 1'
#
loop_
_entity.id
_entity.type
_entity.pdbx_description
1 polymer ?
#
loop_
_entity_poly.entity_id
_entity_poly.type
_entity_poly.pdbx_seq_one_letter_code
_entity_poly.pdbx_strand_id
1 'polypeptide(L)'
;KSVNHPYDFYYQNVVTSMELFHLLKNRGIKNIIYASTASIYDDAPGYVVTERSPLKPRSPFGRSKYITEMILKDFCNAYGMRCITLRYFNPIGADPQTRKELPHKAGSNILEKLVKILKYEERQFVISGDDWDTRDGTCIRDYIHVRDLAMANCKAVLNFDKAFERAGKDYTNYLSLNIGSGVD
;
A
#
# COMPACT_ATOMS: atom_id res chain seq x y z
N LYS A 1 -10.01 -12.37 1.97
CA LYS A 1 -9.26 -12.82 3.17
C LYS A 1 -9.59 -11.94 4.38
N SER A 2 -9.42 -10.61 4.33
CA SER A 2 -9.71 -9.71 5.46
C SER A 2 -11.19 -9.69 5.87
N VAL A 3 -12.12 -9.92 4.95
CA VAL A 3 -13.56 -10.01 5.23
C VAL A 3 -13.87 -11.20 6.14
N ASN A 4 -13.18 -12.33 5.93
CA ASN A 4 -13.41 -13.56 6.69
C ASN A 4 -12.63 -13.59 8.02
N HIS A 5 -11.57 -12.80 8.15
CA HIS A 5 -10.69 -12.74 9.32
C HIS A 5 -10.39 -11.29 9.72
N PRO A 6 -11.43 -10.46 10.03
CA PRO A 6 -11.20 -9.04 10.30
C PRO A 6 -10.39 -8.78 11.57
N TYR A 7 -10.55 -9.61 12.60
CA TYR A 7 -9.80 -9.49 13.85
C TYR A 7 -8.28 -9.48 13.62
N ASP A 8 -7.75 -10.42 12.85
CA ASP A 8 -6.30 -10.53 12.59
C ASP A 8 -5.76 -9.26 11.92
N PHE A 9 -6.53 -8.71 10.97
CA PHE A 9 -6.13 -7.48 10.27
C PHE A 9 -6.15 -6.26 11.18
N TYR A 10 -7.16 -6.10 12.03
CA TYR A 10 -7.18 -5.00 12.99
C TYR A 10 -6.10 -5.17 14.06
N TYR A 11 -5.91 -6.36 14.58
CA TYR A 11 -4.88 -6.61 15.58
C TYR A 11 -3.49 -6.29 15.03
N GLN A 12 -3.12 -6.87 13.88
CA GLN A 12 -1.79 -6.69 13.29
C GLN A 12 -1.56 -5.26 12.77
N ASN A 13 -2.53 -4.68 12.07
CA ASN A 13 -2.32 -3.37 11.45
C ASN A 13 -2.56 -2.21 12.40
N VAL A 14 -3.47 -2.32 13.37
CA VAL A 14 -3.81 -1.21 14.29
C VAL A 14 -3.11 -1.39 15.61
N VAL A 15 -3.41 -2.47 16.35
CA VAL A 15 -2.90 -2.65 17.71
C VAL A 15 -1.37 -2.74 17.71
N THR A 16 -0.81 -3.68 16.93
CA THR A 16 0.65 -3.87 16.87
C THR A 16 1.38 -2.62 16.34
N SER A 17 0.79 -1.92 15.35
CA SER A 17 1.41 -0.69 14.84
C SER A 17 1.40 0.43 15.87
N MET A 18 0.32 0.59 16.62
CA MET A 18 0.22 1.59 17.69
C MET A 18 1.27 1.35 18.78
N GLU A 19 1.43 0.09 19.22
CA GLU A 19 2.48 -0.29 20.18
C GLU A 19 3.88 0.01 19.62
N LEU A 20 4.12 -0.30 18.34
CA LEU A 20 5.38 0.01 17.68
C LEU A 20 5.65 1.53 17.68
N PHE A 21 4.65 2.35 17.32
CA PHE A 21 4.81 3.81 17.30
C PHE A 21 5.09 4.36 18.70
N HIS A 22 4.44 3.81 19.72
CA HIS A 22 4.72 4.16 21.11
C HIS A 22 6.17 3.83 21.51
N LEU A 23 6.66 2.64 21.15
CA LEU A 23 8.04 2.24 21.40
C LEU A 23 9.05 3.13 20.64
N LEU A 24 8.81 3.44 19.37
CA LEU A 24 9.66 4.32 18.56
C LEU A 24 9.75 5.71 19.18
N LYS A 25 8.61 6.28 19.57
CA LYS A 25 8.53 7.55 20.27
C LYS A 25 9.38 7.54 21.56
N ASN A 26 9.25 6.49 22.39
CA ASN A 26 10.00 6.37 23.65
C ASN A 26 11.51 6.19 23.42
N ARG A 27 11.93 5.72 22.26
CA ARG A 27 13.33 5.60 21.82
C ARG A 27 13.86 6.85 21.10
N GLY A 28 13.06 7.91 21.02
CA GLY A 28 13.46 9.16 20.35
C GLY A 28 13.52 9.08 18.83
N ILE A 29 12.96 8.04 18.22
CA ILE A 29 12.87 7.91 16.75
C ILE A 29 11.81 8.87 16.25
N LYS A 30 12.21 9.82 15.41
CA LYS A 30 11.32 10.89 14.93
C LYS A 30 10.82 10.69 13.52
N ASN A 31 11.56 10.02 12.66
CA ASN A 31 11.23 9.89 11.24
C ASN A 31 10.76 8.47 10.93
N ILE A 32 9.57 8.35 10.33
CA ILE A 32 8.93 7.08 10.00
C ILE A 32 8.57 7.08 8.51
N ILE A 33 8.79 5.94 7.84
CA ILE A 33 8.17 5.64 6.56
C ILE A 33 7.20 4.49 6.80
N TYR A 34 5.95 4.74 6.45
CA TYR A 34 4.86 3.79 6.68
C TYR A 34 4.32 3.24 5.36
N ALA A 35 4.33 1.92 5.21
CA ALA A 35 3.72 1.22 4.09
C ALA A 35 2.20 1.15 4.26
N SER A 36 1.48 1.98 3.52
CA SER A 36 0.02 1.97 3.43
C SER A 36 -0.45 1.37 2.10
N THR A 37 -1.67 1.65 1.68
CA THR A 37 -2.31 1.04 0.51
C THR A 37 -3.26 1.99 -0.19
N ALA A 38 -3.38 1.87 -1.51
CA ALA A 38 -4.43 2.53 -2.29
C ALA A 38 -5.85 2.05 -1.94
N SER A 39 -6.00 0.89 -1.28
CA SER A 39 -7.30 0.36 -0.84
C SER A 39 -8.02 1.20 0.23
N ILE A 40 -7.45 2.33 0.64
CA ILE A 40 -8.09 3.30 1.54
C ILE A 40 -8.94 4.32 0.79
N TYR A 41 -8.74 4.50 -0.53
CA TYR A 41 -9.52 5.42 -1.33
C TYR A 41 -10.95 4.93 -1.56
N ASP A 42 -11.86 5.88 -1.77
CA ASP A 42 -13.18 5.62 -2.35
C ASP A 42 -13.05 5.41 -3.87
N ASP A 43 -14.12 4.94 -4.49
CA ASP A 43 -14.21 4.95 -5.95
C ASP A 43 -14.17 6.39 -6.46
N ALA A 44 -13.31 6.64 -7.42
CA ALA A 44 -13.14 7.96 -7.99
C ALA A 44 -13.72 8.02 -9.41
N PRO A 45 -14.33 9.14 -9.80
CA PRO A 45 -14.72 9.33 -11.20
C PRO A 45 -13.53 9.17 -12.13
N GLY A 46 -13.70 8.41 -13.21
CA GLY A 46 -12.64 8.13 -14.16
C GLY A 46 -11.52 7.23 -13.63
N TYR A 47 -11.75 6.55 -12.49
CA TYR A 47 -10.82 5.60 -11.86
C TYR A 47 -9.45 6.18 -11.47
N VAL A 48 -9.28 7.50 -11.51
CA VAL A 48 -8.04 8.18 -11.14
C VAL A 48 -8.13 8.76 -9.73
N VAL A 49 -7.16 8.42 -8.87
CA VAL A 49 -7.04 8.96 -7.51
C VAL A 49 -5.74 9.72 -7.34
N THR A 50 -5.80 10.78 -6.54
CA THR A 50 -4.65 11.54 -6.05
C THR A 50 -4.58 11.43 -4.53
N GLU A 51 -3.52 11.92 -3.92
CA GLU A 51 -3.39 11.95 -2.46
C GLU A 51 -4.48 12.77 -1.75
N ARG A 52 -5.18 13.66 -2.49
CA ARG A 52 -6.31 14.49 -2.02
C ARG A 52 -7.67 13.84 -2.25
N SER A 53 -7.73 12.71 -2.94
CA SER A 53 -9.00 12.01 -3.18
C SER A 53 -9.64 11.52 -1.89
N PRO A 54 -10.97 11.43 -1.82
CA PRO A 54 -11.70 10.98 -0.64
C PRO A 54 -11.26 9.58 -0.18
N LEU A 55 -11.16 9.42 1.14
CA LEU A 55 -10.79 8.15 1.78
C LEU A 55 -12.05 7.48 2.33
N LYS A 56 -12.41 6.31 1.76
CA LYS A 56 -13.58 5.52 2.17
C LYS A 56 -13.32 4.04 1.96
N PRO A 57 -12.46 3.43 2.78
CA PRO A 57 -12.06 2.04 2.60
C PRO A 57 -13.24 1.07 2.76
N ARG A 58 -13.42 0.15 1.80
CA ARG A 58 -14.53 -0.80 1.76
C ARG A 58 -14.24 -2.13 2.43
N SER A 59 -12.98 -2.46 2.67
CA SER A 59 -12.57 -3.74 3.28
C SER A 59 -12.00 -3.56 4.68
N PRO A 60 -12.03 -4.58 5.56
CA PRO A 60 -11.33 -4.54 6.85
C PRO A 60 -9.84 -4.25 6.72
N PHE A 61 -9.19 -4.77 5.68
CA PHE A 61 -7.79 -4.43 5.37
C PHE A 61 -7.61 -2.94 5.10
N GLY A 62 -8.38 -2.37 4.17
CA GLY A 62 -8.31 -0.93 3.87
C GLY A 62 -8.64 -0.08 5.10
N ARG A 63 -9.69 -0.44 5.85
CA ARG A 63 -10.06 0.28 7.09
C ARG A 63 -8.96 0.21 8.14
N SER A 64 -8.35 -0.95 8.38
CA SER A 64 -7.28 -1.07 9.36
C SER A 64 -6.07 -0.23 8.99
N LYS A 65 -5.69 -0.18 7.71
CA LYS A 65 -4.58 0.66 7.22
C LYS A 65 -4.91 2.15 7.34
N TYR A 66 -6.14 2.55 7.07
CA TYR A 66 -6.59 3.94 7.21
C TYR A 66 -6.60 4.38 8.68
N ILE A 67 -7.10 3.54 9.59
CA ILE A 67 -7.05 3.80 11.04
C ILE A 67 -5.58 3.99 11.50
N THR A 68 -4.67 3.17 11.01
CA THR A 68 -3.24 3.29 11.34
C THR A 68 -2.64 4.59 10.81
N GLU A 69 -3.04 5.07 9.62
CA GLU A 69 -2.63 6.39 9.11
C GLU A 69 -3.12 7.52 10.03
N MET A 70 -4.36 7.45 10.52
CA MET A 70 -4.91 8.45 11.46
C MET A 70 -4.12 8.46 12.76
N ILE A 71 -3.92 7.29 13.39
CA ILE A 71 -3.13 7.16 14.62
C ILE A 71 -1.71 7.74 14.42
N LEU A 72 -1.06 7.40 13.32
CA LEU A 72 0.30 7.87 13.04
C LEU A 72 0.36 9.39 12.84
N LYS A 73 -0.66 9.97 12.22
CA LYS A 73 -0.80 11.43 12.10
C LYS A 73 -0.96 12.09 13.47
N ASP A 74 -1.75 11.50 14.37
CA ASP A 74 -1.91 11.99 15.74
C ASP A 74 -0.59 11.90 16.52
N PHE A 75 0.18 10.81 16.37
CA PHE A 75 1.51 10.66 16.96
C PHE A 75 2.48 11.72 16.42
N CYS A 76 2.45 12.00 15.12
CA CYS A 76 3.27 13.06 14.53
C CYS A 76 2.94 14.42 15.15
N ASN A 77 1.66 14.75 15.29
CA ASN A 77 1.21 16.01 15.87
C ASN A 77 1.55 16.13 17.35
N ALA A 78 1.30 15.08 18.13
CA ALA A 78 1.45 15.12 19.58
C ALA A 78 2.91 15.04 20.05
N TYR A 79 3.76 14.32 19.33
CA TYR A 79 5.11 13.97 19.81
C TYR A 79 6.25 14.51 18.95
N GLY A 80 5.95 15.38 17.99
CA GLY A 80 6.96 15.95 17.09
C GLY A 80 7.67 14.92 16.22
N MET A 81 6.97 13.82 15.90
CA MET A 81 7.40 12.84 14.93
C MET A 81 7.06 13.30 13.52
N ARG A 82 7.70 12.73 12.52
CA ARG A 82 7.39 12.99 11.11
C ARG A 82 7.22 11.68 10.36
N CYS A 83 6.24 11.63 9.48
CA CYS A 83 5.93 10.43 8.72
C CYS A 83 5.73 10.70 7.23
N ILE A 84 6.37 9.89 6.39
CA ILE A 84 6.00 9.73 5.00
C ILE A 84 5.23 8.41 4.86
N THR A 85 3.95 8.51 4.50
CA THR A 85 3.10 7.36 4.24
C THR A 85 3.10 7.06 2.75
N LEU A 86 3.49 5.85 2.38
CA LEU A 86 3.53 5.38 1.00
C LEU A 86 2.31 4.49 0.73
N ARG A 87 1.36 4.97 -0.06
CA ARG A 87 0.13 4.26 -0.43
C ARG A 87 0.40 3.41 -1.67
N TYR A 88 0.72 2.13 -1.44
CA TYR A 88 1.03 1.20 -2.52
C TYR A 88 -0.21 0.81 -3.30
N PHE A 89 -0.09 0.83 -4.63
CA PHE A 89 -1.04 0.22 -5.54
C PHE A 89 -0.78 -1.29 -5.63
N ASN A 90 -0.83 -1.93 -6.78
CA ASN A 90 -0.73 -3.39 -6.85
C ASN A 90 0.70 -3.82 -7.22
N PRO A 91 1.52 -4.27 -6.25
CA PRO A 91 2.87 -4.73 -6.55
C PRO A 91 2.84 -6.01 -7.39
N ILE A 92 3.65 -6.04 -8.45
CA ILE A 92 3.75 -7.17 -9.36
C ILE A 92 5.22 -7.39 -9.78
N GLY A 93 5.55 -8.60 -10.20
CA GLY A 93 6.89 -8.95 -10.68
C GLY A 93 7.78 -9.55 -9.61
N ALA A 94 9.03 -9.80 -9.98
CA ALA A 94 10.07 -10.33 -9.12
C ALA A 94 11.40 -9.63 -9.41
N ASP A 95 12.32 -9.65 -8.47
CA ASP A 95 13.67 -9.17 -8.70
C ASP A 95 14.41 -10.15 -9.64
N PRO A 96 14.84 -9.72 -10.83
CA PRO A 96 15.54 -10.59 -11.77
C PRO A 96 16.90 -11.07 -11.25
N GLN A 97 17.44 -10.43 -10.21
CA GLN A 97 18.71 -10.82 -9.57
C GLN A 97 18.49 -11.78 -8.39
N THR A 98 17.25 -12.00 -7.97
CA THR A 98 16.97 -12.93 -6.87
C THR A 98 17.15 -14.36 -7.35
N ARG A 99 18.32 -14.90 -7.13
CA ARG A 99 18.71 -16.27 -7.51
C ARG A 99 18.19 -17.36 -6.54
N LYS A 100 17.47 -16.97 -5.52
CA LYS A 100 16.83 -17.90 -4.58
C LYS A 100 15.36 -17.97 -4.90
N GLU A 101 14.87 -19.19 -5.09
CA GLU A 101 13.45 -19.45 -5.06
C GLU A 101 12.90 -18.89 -3.74
N LEU A 102 12.11 -17.82 -3.84
CA LEU A 102 11.34 -17.37 -2.69
C LEU A 102 10.44 -18.53 -2.30
N PRO A 103 10.36 -18.91 -1.01
CA PRO A 103 9.46 -19.96 -0.60
C PRO A 103 8.05 -19.57 -1.04
N HIS A 104 7.54 -20.28 -2.03
CA HIS A 104 6.19 -20.13 -2.57
C HIS A 104 5.17 -20.54 -1.51
N LYS A 105 4.97 -19.72 -0.49
CA LYS A 105 3.70 -19.74 0.24
C LYS A 105 2.72 -18.92 -0.58
N ALA A 106 2.13 -19.63 -1.50
CA ALA A 106 1.16 -19.18 -2.47
C ALA A 106 0.08 -18.25 -1.87
N GLY A 107 0.25 -16.98 -2.09
CA GLY A 107 -0.88 -16.10 -2.22
C GLY A 107 -0.99 -15.83 -3.71
N SER A 108 -1.90 -16.45 -4.40
CA SER A 108 -2.02 -16.37 -5.85
C SER A 108 -2.29 -14.92 -6.29
N ASN A 109 -1.24 -14.16 -6.58
CA ASN A 109 -1.40 -12.92 -7.33
C ASN A 109 -1.68 -13.27 -8.81
N ILE A 110 -2.18 -12.30 -9.55
CA ILE A 110 -2.55 -12.49 -10.96
C ILE A 110 -1.38 -13.01 -11.80
N LEU A 111 -0.17 -12.46 -11.59
CA LEU A 111 1.01 -12.87 -12.35
C LEU A 111 1.40 -14.34 -12.10
N GLU A 112 1.35 -14.77 -10.84
CA GLU A 112 1.64 -16.15 -10.47
C GLU A 112 0.66 -17.13 -11.14
N LYS A 113 -0.64 -16.80 -11.15
CA LYS A 113 -1.65 -17.59 -11.85
C LYS A 113 -1.38 -17.67 -13.35
N LEU A 114 -1.07 -16.53 -13.99
CA LEU A 114 -0.74 -16.51 -15.41
C LEU A 114 0.51 -17.32 -15.74
N VAL A 115 1.56 -17.23 -14.89
CA VAL A 115 2.76 -18.05 -15.07
C VAL A 115 2.49 -19.54 -14.92
N LYS A 116 1.65 -19.95 -13.97
CA LYS A 116 1.24 -21.36 -13.81
C LYS A 116 0.48 -21.88 -15.02
N ILE A 117 -0.40 -21.06 -15.62
CA ILE A 117 -1.09 -21.42 -16.85
C ILE A 117 -0.11 -21.57 -18.02
N LEU A 118 0.81 -20.63 -18.18
CA LEU A 118 1.84 -20.70 -19.21
C LEU A 118 2.77 -21.91 -19.07
N LYS A 119 2.98 -22.39 -17.85
CA LYS A 119 3.73 -23.62 -17.55
C LYS A 119 2.88 -24.89 -17.63
N TYR A 120 1.62 -24.79 -17.99
CA TYR A 120 0.66 -25.90 -17.99
C TYR A 120 0.42 -26.54 -16.60
N GLU A 121 0.74 -25.84 -15.51
CA GLU A 121 0.48 -26.27 -14.13
C GLU A 121 -0.99 -26.06 -13.73
N GLU A 122 -1.65 -25.05 -14.32
CA GLU A 122 -3.09 -24.77 -14.21
C GLU A 122 -3.73 -24.69 -15.61
N ARG A 123 -4.98 -25.16 -15.74
CA ARG A 123 -5.66 -25.18 -17.03
C ARG A 123 -6.59 -24.02 -17.31
N GLN A 124 -6.96 -23.27 -16.27
CA GLN A 124 -7.99 -22.23 -16.38
C GLN A 124 -7.58 -21.00 -15.58
N PHE A 125 -7.85 -19.85 -16.15
CA PHE A 125 -7.80 -18.57 -15.45
C PHE A 125 -9.23 -18.14 -15.13
N VAL A 126 -9.54 -18.01 -13.84
CA VAL A 126 -10.85 -17.56 -13.38
C VAL A 126 -10.82 -16.05 -13.19
N ILE A 127 -11.62 -15.33 -13.96
CA ILE A 127 -11.89 -13.91 -13.80
C ILE A 127 -12.94 -13.75 -12.70
N SER A 128 -12.65 -12.92 -11.70
CA SER A 128 -13.56 -12.68 -10.57
C SER A 128 -14.44 -11.46 -10.85
N GLY A 129 -15.53 -11.67 -11.56
CA GLY A 129 -16.47 -10.64 -11.99
C GLY A 129 -16.12 -10.06 -13.36
N ASP A 130 -17.15 -9.92 -14.19
CA ASP A 130 -17.13 -9.41 -15.56
C ASP A 130 -18.27 -8.41 -15.80
N ASP A 131 -18.90 -7.96 -14.72
CA ASP A 131 -20.07 -7.07 -14.68
C ASP A 131 -19.78 -5.71 -14.01
N TRP A 132 -18.50 -5.35 -13.87
CA TRP A 132 -18.11 -4.06 -13.36
C TRP A 132 -18.36 -2.97 -14.40
N ASP A 133 -18.70 -1.76 -13.95
CA ASP A 133 -18.84 -0.57 -14.80
C ASP A 133 -17.47 -0.06 -15.25
N THR A 134 -16.78 -0.85 -16.08
CA THR A 134 -15.46 -0.61 -16.65
C THR A 134 -15.46 -0.95 -18.13
N ARG A 135 -14.41 -0.53 -18.86
CA ARG A 135 -14.33 -0.73 -20.33
C ARG A 135 -14.48 -2.19 -20.80
N ASP A 136 -14.13 -3.16 -19.97
CA ASP A 136 -14.15 -4.59 -20.29
C ASP A 136 -14.92 -5.44 -19.27
N GLY A 137 -15.61 -4.78 -18.34
CA GLY A 137 -16.36 -5.44 -17.27
C GLY A 137 -15.49 -5.97 -16.12
N THR A 138 -14.17 -5.90 -16.22
CA THR A 138 -13.27 -6.39 -15.18
C THR A 138 -12.74 -5.27 -14.28
N CYS A 139 -12.08 -5.63 -13.18
CA CYS A 139 -11.50 -4.65 -12.25
C CYS A 139 -10.30 -3.91 -12.86
N ILE A 140 -10.33 -2.58 -12.92
CA ILE A 140 -9.17 -1.74 -13.24
C ILE A 140 -8.17 -1.79 -12.10
N ARG A 141 -6.87 -1.98 -12.41
CA ARG A 141 -5.79 -2.03 -11.43
C ARG A 141 -4.54 -1.32 -11.97
N ASP A 142 -4.01 -0.39 -11.20
CA ASP A 142 -2.67 0.14 -11.42
C ASP A 142 -1.64 -0.85 -10.85
N TYR A 143 -0.79 -1.39 -11.70
CA TYR A 143 0.29 -2.32 -11.33
C TYR A 143 1.62 -1.60 -11.31
N ILE A 144 2.38 -1.77 -10.22
CA ILE A 144 3.75 -1.26 -10.10
C ILE A 144 4.73 -2.41 -9.94
N HIS A 145 5.86 -2.37 -10.65
CA HIS A 145 6.88 -3.40 -10.49
C HIS A 145 7.52 -3.33 -9.08
N VAL A 146 7.74 -4.49 -8.46
CA VAL A 146 8.30 -4.57 -7.10
C VAL A 146 9.65 -3.86 -6.94
N ARG A 147 10.46 -3.80 -8.00
CA ARG A 147 11.72 -3.07 -8.02
C ARG A 147 11.50 -1.55 -7.92
N ASP A 148 10.51 -1.03 -8.65
CA ASP A 148 10.20 0.40 -8.62
C ASP A 148 9.59 0.79 -7.26
N LEU A 149 8.76 -0.09 -6.70
CA LEU A 149 8.25 0.05 -5.34
C LEU A 149 9.40 0.09 -4.31
N ALA A 150 10.35 -0.84 -4.40
CA ALA A 150 11.51 -0.86 -3.52
C ALA A 150 12.35 0.42 -3.67
N MET A 151 12.56 0.86 -4.92
CA MET A 151 13.30 2.09 -5.22
C MET A 151 12.59 3.33 -4.67
N ALA A 152 11.24 3.38 -4.72
CA ALA A 152 10.46 4.45 -4.12
C ALA A 152 10.66 4.51 -2.59
N ASN A 153 10.68 3.36 -1.92
CA ASN A 153 11.01 3.30 -0.48
C ASN A 153 12.42 3.81 -0.18
N CYS A 154 13.43 3.38 -0.93
CA CYS A 154 14.80 3.87 -0.78
C CYS A 154 14.88 5.39 -0.99
N LYS A 155 14.22 5.91 -2.04
CA LYS A 155 14.17 7.36 -2.30
C LYS A 155 13.49 8.13 -1.18
N ALA A 156 12.42 7.59 -0.59
CA ALA A 156 11.74 8.21 0.55
C ALA A 156 12.65 8.28 1.79
N VAL A 157 13.47 7.25 2.04
CA VAL A 157 14.49 7.27 3.12
C VAL A 157 15.55 8.33 2.83
N LEU A 158 16.18 8.26 1.66
CA LEU A 158 17.32 9.11 1.30
C LEU A 158 16.96 10.59 1.12
N ASN A 159 15.71 10.91 0.81
CA ASN A 159 15.25 12.26 0.55
C ASN A 159 14.13 12.68 1.50
N PHE A 160 14.12 12.16 2.72
CA PHE A 160 13.02 12.37 3.67
C PHE A 160 12.71 13.86 3.88
N ASP A 161 13.72 14.67 4.20
CA ASP A 161 13.55 16.11 4.42
C ASP A 161 13.15 16.85 3.15
N LYS A 162 13.80 16.54 2.04
CA LYS A 162 13.48 17.14 0.73
C LYS A 162 12.05 16.85 0.28
N ALA A 163 11.47 15.71 0.69
CA ALA A 163 10.08 15.40 0.36
C ALA A 163 9.12 16.39 1.02
N PHE A 164 9.34 16.73 2.29
CA PHE A 164 8.56 17.74 2.99
C PHE A 164 8.78 19.15 2.43
N GLU A 165 10.01 19.53 2.12
CA GLU A 165 10.34 20.81 1.50
C GLU A 165 9.57 21.01 0.18
N ARG A 166 9.52 19.97 -0.67
CA ARG A 166 8.82 19.99 -1.96
C ARG A 166 7.30 19.96 -1.83
N ALA A 167 6.79 19.29 -0.81
CA ALA A 167 5.35 19.23 -0.56
C ALA A 167 4.76 20.58 -0.12
N GLY A 168 5.60 21.47 0.41
CA GLY A 168 5.21 22.83 0.82
C GLY A 168 4.79 22.94 2.28
N LYS A 169 4.46 24.15 2.70
CA LYS A 169 4.25 24.54 4.10
C LYS A 169 3.07 23.84 4.79
N ASP A 170 2.13 23.32 4.02
CA ASP A 170 0.96 22.60 4.55
C ASP A 170 1.31 21.20 5.08
N TYR A 171 2.52 20.70 4.75
CA TYR A 171 2.99 19.37 5.12
C TYR A 171 4.20 19.47 6.03
N THR A 172 3.96 19.69 7.32
CA THR A 172 5.05 19.90 8.30
C THR A 172 5.58 18.60 8.91
N ASN A 173 4.70 17.65 9.20
CA ASN A 173 5.04 16.44 9.94
C ASN A 173 4.42 15.15 9.38
N TYR A 174 3.48 15.26 8.45
CA TYR A 174 2.83 14.11 7.82
C TYR A 174 2.62 14.32 6.33
N LEU A 175 3.13 13.40 5.52
CA LEU A 175 3.02 13.43 4.07
C LEU A 175 2.56 12.07 3.55
N SER A 176 1.54 12.06 2.69
CA SER A 176 1.11 10.85 1.98
C SER A 176 1.53 10.93 0.54
N LEU A 177 2.02 9.82 -0.02
CA LEU A 177 2.43 9.70 -1.42
C LEU A 177 1.84 8.42 -2.03
N ASN A 178 1.25 8.55 -3.20
CA ASN A 178 0.81 7.42 -4.01
C ASN A 178 1.99 6.76 -4.71
N ILE A 179 2.08 5.43 -4.63
CA ILE A 179 3.11 4.65 -5.28
C ILE A 179 2.45 3.65 -6.23
N GLY A 180 2.23 4.11 -7.44
CA GLY A 180 1.66 3.40 -8.59
C GLY A 180 2.42 3.75 -9.85
N SER A 181 2.05 3.15 -10.97
CA SER A 181 2.59 3.49 -12.30
C SER A 181 1.87 4.67 -12.94
N GLY A 182 0.61 4.89 -12.55
CA GLY A 182 -0.30 5.85 -13.18
C GLY A 182 -0.84 5.37 -14.52
N VAL A 183 -0.71 4.06 -14.79
CA VAL A 183 -1.18 3.40 -16.02
C VAL A 183 -2.06 2.21 -15.62
N ASP A 184 -3.21 2.05 -16.29
CA ASP A 184 -4.18 0.96 -16.15
C ASP A 184 -4.07 -0.08 -17.29
#